data_f6d79d1c7bec36db03fa3502e70d3415
#
_entry.id   f6d79d1c7bec36db03fa3502e70d3415
#
_cell.length_a   1.000
_cell.length_b   1.000
_cell.length_c   1.000
_cell.angle_alpha   90.00
_cell.angle_beta   90.00
_cell.angle_gamma   90.00
#
_symmetry.space_group_name_H-M   'P 1'
#
loop_
_entity.id
_entity.type
_entity.pdbx_description
1 polymer ?
#
loop_
_entity_poly.entity_id
_entity_poly.type
_entity_poly.pdbx_seq_one_letter_code
_entity_poly.pdbx_strand_id
1 'polypeptide(L)'
;ERVLGNLVNNALRYSSQRVAVSLTLQGSRASLLVEDDGPGIAPEERERVFEPFVRLDPSRDRATGGCGLGLAIVHSIAQAMGGEVRCEASPLGGARFCFSWPVYHQLPDFTSA
;
A
#
# COMPACT_ATOMS: atom_id res chain seq x y z
N GLU A 1 4.69 0.87 -12.72
CA GLU A 1 4.34 -0.16 -11.81
C GLU A 1 3.18 0.28 -10.92
N ARG A 2 2.10 -0.48 -10.93
CA ARG A 2 0.82 0.01 -10.44
C ARG A 2 0.69 0.01 -8.91
N VAL A 3 1.26 -1.00 -8.25
CA VAL A 3 1.14 -1.08 -6.79
C VAL A 3 1.96 0.02 -6.13
N LEU A 4 3.24 0.09 -6.47
CA LEU A 4 4.11 1.09 -5.87
C LEU A 4 3.62 2.49 -6.21
N GLY A 5 3.26 2.74 -7.47
CA GLY A 5 2.77 4.04 -7.88
C GLY A 5 1.53 4.46 -7.12
N ASN A 6 0.55 3.55 -6.96
CA ASN A 6 -0.67 3.87 -6.25
C ASN A 6 -0.42 4.13 -4.77
N LEU A 7 0.44 3.32 -4.13
CA LEU A 7 0.74 3.51 -2.72
C LEU A 7 1.53 4.80 -2.47
N VAL A 8 2.52 5.09 -3.31
CA VAL A 8 3.31 6.30 -3.16
C VAL A 8 2.47 7.54 -3.43
N ASN A 9 1.65 7.52 -4.46
CA ASN A 9 0.78 8.65 -4.75
C ASN A 9 -0.19 8.91 -3.61
N ASN A 10 -0.74 7.85 -3.01
CA ASN A 10 -1.60 8.00 -1.85
C ASN A 10 -0.85 8.64 -0.68
N ALA A 11 0.37 8.18 -0.42
CA ALA A 11 1.17 8.72 0.67
C ALA A 11 1.52 10.20 0.42
N LEU A 12 1.88 10.54 -0.81
CA LEU A 12 2.20 11.93 -1.15
C LEU A 12 0.98 12.84 -0.99
N ARG A 13 -0.20 12.32 -1.30
CA ARG A 13 -1.44 13.09 -1.19
C ARG A 13 -1.74 13.48 0.25
N TYR A 14 -1.47 12.60 1.20
CA TYR A 14 -1.85 12.80 2.59
C TYR A 14 -0.69 13.18 3.51
N SER A 15 0.55 13.07 3.06
CA SER A 15 1.70 13.37 3.90
C SER A 15 1.79 14.87 4.21
N SER A 16 2.38 15.18 5.35
CA SER A 16 2.75 16.54 5.68
C SER A 16 4.13 16.89 5.13
N GLN A 17 5.13 16.08 5.46
CA GLN A 17 6.51 16.36 5.08
C GLN A 17 7.29 15.10 4.70
N ARG A 18 6.84 13.91 5.11
CA ARG A 18 7.66 12.72 4.99
C ARG A 18 6.90 11.55 4.43
N VAL A 19 7.53 10.89 3.47
CA VAL A 19 7.06 9.60 2.95
C VAL A 19 8.28 8.67 2.99
N ALA A 20 8.09 7.47 3.50
CA ALA A 20 9.14 6.46 3.54
C ALA A 20 8.67 5.21 2.80
N VAL A 21 9.55 4.65 2.01
CA VAL A 21 9.27 3.41 1.27
C VAL A 21 10.37 2.42 1.64
N SER A 22 9.96 1.20 2.00
CA SER A 22 10.93 0.15 2.31
C SER A 22 10.44 -1.17 1.76
N LEU A 23 11.39 -2.04 1.46
CA LEU A 23 11.11 -3.37 0.95
C LEU A 23 11.88 -4.35 1.81
N THR A 24 11.19 -5.36 2.33
CA THR A 24 11.82 -6.38 3.15
C THR A 24 11.53 -7.76 2.57
N LEU A 25 12.42 -8.68 2.84
CA LEU A 25 12.27 -10.07 2.42
C LEU A 25 12.52 -10.97 3.62
N GLN A 26 11.54 -11.79 3.96
CA GLN A 26 11.65 -12.75 5.03
C GLN A 26 11.26 -14.12 4.50
N GLY A 27 12.26 -15.00 4.38
CA GLY A 27 12.03 -16.31 3.82
C GLY A 27 11.51 -16.19 2.39
N SER A 28 10.33 -16.71 2.16
CA SER A 28 9.72 -16.66 0.83
C SER A 28 8.63 -15.61 0.73
N ARG A 29 8.65 -14.61 1.63
CA ARG A 29 7.64 -13.55 1.59
C ARG A 29 8.31 -12.18 1.53
N ALA A 30 7.86 -11.38 0.61
CA ALA A 30 8.33 -10.00 0.45
C ALA A 30 7.25 -9.03 0.96
N SER A 31 7.68 -7.91 1.50
CA SER A 31 6.77 -6.88 1.99
C SER A 31 7.25 -5.51 1.55
N LEU A 32 6.33 -4.75 0.96
CA LEU A 32 6.56 -3.37 0.58
C LEU A 32 5.82 -2.49 1.57
N LEU A 33 6.53 -1.60 2.24
CA LEU A 33 5.95 -0.69 3.22
C LEU A 33 6.02 0.72 2.67
N VAL A 34 4.88 1.40 2.65
CA VAL A 34 4.81 2.81 2.26
C VAL A 34 4.17 3.55 3.40
N GLU A 35 4.89 4.51 3.98
CA GLU A 35 4.49 5.20 5.20
C GLU A 35 4.46 6.69 4.98
N ASP A 36 3.59 7.37 5.72
CA ASP A 36 3.53 8.82 5.66
C ASP A 36 3.38 9.39 7.08
N ASP A 37 3.55 10.70 7.18
CA ASP A 37 3.39 11.44 8.42
C ASP A 37 2.12 12.28 8.43
N GLY A 38 1.12 11.89 7.65
CA GLY A 38 -0.14 12.60 7.59
C GLY A 38 -1.05 12.30 8.77
N PRO A 39 -2.36 12.50 8.60
CA PRO A 39 -3.31 12.32 9.70
C PRO A 39 -3.55 10.86 10.09
N GLY A 40 -3.09 9.92 9.27
CA GLY A 40 -3.37 8.51 9.53
C GLY A 40 -4.79 8.15 9.21
N ILE A 41 -5.14 6.89 9.49
CA ILE A 41 -6.46 6.36 9.22
C ILE A 41 -6.95 5.68 10.49
N ALA A 42 -8.16 6.03 10.91
CA ALA A 42 -8.74 5.46 12.12
C ALA A 42 -8.84 3.94 11.98
N PRO A 43 -8.62 3.18 13.07
CA PRO A 43 -8.63 1.72 12.99
C PRO A 43 -9.89 1.15 12.35
N GLU A 44 -11.04 1.75 12.61
CA GLU A 44 -12.30 1.26 12.08
C GLU A 44 -12.47 1.52 10.58
N GLU A 45 -11.62 2.37 10.00
CA GLU A 45 -11.69 2.68 8.58
C GLU A 45 -10.62 1.95 7.77
N ARG A 46 -9.71 1.25 8.41
CA ARG A 46 -8.53 0.70 7.73
C ARG A 46 -8.85 -0.38 6.71
N GLU A 47 -9.97 -1.07 6.87
CA GLU A 47 -10.40 -2.02 5.86
C GLU A 47 -11.21 -1.36 4.76
N ARG A 48 -11.96 -0.33 5.12
CA ARG A 48 -12.82 0.36 4.16
C ARG A 48 -12.04 1.11 3.09
N VAL A 49 -10.81 1.55 3.41
CA VAL A 49 -10.04 2.35 2.46
C VAL A 49 -9.71 1.58 1.18
N PHE A 50 -9.84 0.26 1.19
CA PHE A 50 -9.58 -0.55 0.00
C PHE A 50 -10.83 -0.77 -0.85
N GLU A 51 -11.98 -0.29 -0.42
CA GLU A 51 -13.21 -0.40 -1.22
C GLU A 51 -13.20 0.66 -2.32
N PRO A 52 -13.74 0.34 -3.49
CA PRO A 52 -13.78 1.32 -4.57
C PRO A 52 -14.60 2.54 -4.19
N PHE A 53 -14.10 3.71 -4.56
CA PHE A 53 -14.78 4.99 -4.40
C PHE A 53 -14.95 5.45 -2.96
N VAL A 54 -14.31 4.79 -1.98
CA VAL A 54 -14.35 5.25 -0.60
C VAL A 54 -13.45 6.47 -0.46
N ARG A 55 -13.97 7.52 0.17
CA ARG A 55 -13.25 8.74 0.47
C ARG A 55 -13.49 9.08 1.92
N LEU A 56 -12.44 9.08 2.72
CA LEU A 56 -12.54 9.42 4.15
C LEU A 56 -12.65 10.92 4.36
N ASP A 57 -12.10 11.70 3.44
CA ASP A 57 -12.19 13.16 3.42
C ASP A 57 -12.54 13.59 1.99
N PRO A 58 -13.83 13.61 1.66
CA PRO A 58 -14.24 13.91 0.29
C PRO A 58 -13.75 15.26 -0.24
N SER A 59 -13.70 16.24 0.64
CA SER A 59 -13.25 17.58 0.27
C SER A 59 -11.78 17.57 -0.14
N ARG A 60 -10.95 16.92 0.66
CA ARG A 60 -9.52 16.82 0.40
C ARG A 60 -9.23 15.96 -0.83
N ASP A 61 -9.92 14.84 -0.95
CA ASP A 61 -9.74 13.95 -2.08
C ASP A 61 -10.11 14.63 -3.38
N ARG A 62 -11.17 15.41 -3.37
CA ARG A 62 -11.59 16.15 -4.54
C ARG A 62 -10.55 17.19 -4.94
N ALA A 63 -10.01 17.90 -3.95
CA ALA A 63 -9.01 18.93 -4.19
C ALA A 63 -7.73 18.33 -4.76
N THR A 64 -7.39 17.10 -4.40
CA THR A 64 -6.17 16.43 -4.90
C THR A 64 -6.42 15.57 -6.13
N GLY A 65 -7.65 15.50 -6.60
CA GLY A 65 -7.98 14.74 -7.80
C GLY A 65 -8.17 13.25 -7.57
N GLY A 66 -8.24 12.80 -6.31
CA GLY A 66 -8.41 11.38 -6.02
C GLY A 66 -9.81 10.89 -6.35
N CYS A 67 -9.91 9.72 -6.95
CA CYS A 67 -11.20 9.13 -7.30
C CYS A 67 -11.57 7.90 -6.48
N GLY A 68 -10.73 7.52 -5.52
CA GLY A 68 -11.04 6.40 -4.65
C GLY A 68 -10.79 5.03 -5.25
N LEU A 69 -10.01 4.94 -6.32
CA LEU A 69 -9.75 3.67 -6.99
C LEU A 69 -8.36 3.11 -6.75
N GLY A 70 -7.39 3.98 -6.38
CA GLY A 70 -6.00 3.54 -6.28
C GLY A 70 -5.79 2.40 -5.29
N LEU A 71 -6.34 2.52 -4.09
CA LEU A 71 -6.18 1.48 -3.09
C LEU A 71 -6.98 0.23 -3.43
N ALA A 72 -8.13 0.37 -4.07
CA ALA A 72 -8.91 -0.79 -4.52
C ALA A 72 -8.13 -1.58 -5.56
N ILE A 73 -7.42 -0.91 -6.45
CA ILE A 73 -6.57 -1.56 -7.44
C ILE A 73 -5.45 -2.33 -6.74
N VAL A 74 -4.81 -1.71 -5.75
CA VAL A 74 -3.75 -2.37 -4.98
C VAL A 74 -4.28 -3.63 -4.30
N HIS A 75 -5.45 -3.54 -3.70
CA HIS A 75 -6.07 -4.68 -3.03
C HIS A 75 -6.35 -5.83 -4.01
N SER A 76 -6.87 -5.50 -5.20
CA SER A 76 -7.12 -6.51 -6.22
C SER A 76 -5.85 -7.20 -6.67
N ILE A 77 -4.78 -6.43 -6.85
CA ILE A 77 -3.49 -7.01 -7.26
C ILE A 77 -2.95 -7.92 -6.16
N ALA A 78 -3.08 -7.51 -4.90
CA ALA A 78 -2.63 -8.34 -3.78
C ALA A 78 -3.33 -9.70 -3.82
N GLN A 79 -4.63 -9.71 -4.00
CA GLN A 79 -5.38 -10.95 -4.05
C GLN A 79 -4.96 -11.82 -5.23
N ALA A 80 -4.74 -11.21 -6.38
CA ALA A 80 -4.32 -11.96 -7.57
C ALA A 80 -2.94 -12.59 -7.39
N MET A 81 -2.08 -11.99 -6.57
CA MET A 81 -0.73 -12.50 -6.31
C MET A 81 -0.67 -13.50 -5.15
N GLY A 82 -1.79 -13.78 -4.51
CA GLY A 82 -1.79 -14.62 -3.32
C GLY A 82 -1.20 -13.93 -2.10
N GLY A 83 -1.18 -12.61 -2.13
CA GLY A 83 -0.67 -11.81 -1.03
C GLY A 83 -1.78 -11.05 -0.31
N GLU A 84 -1.39 -9.98 0.37
CA GLU A 84 -2.34 -9.13 1.08
C GLU A 84 -1.82 -7.71 1.18
N VAL A 85 -2.74 -6.78 1.41
CA VAL A 85 -2.38 -5.42 1.71
C VAL A 85 -3.12 -5.00 2.98
N ARG A 86 -2.43 -4.29 3.87
CA ARG A 86 -3.00 -3.82 5.13
C ARG A 86 -2.66 -2.36 5.34
N CYS A 87 -3.53 -1.70 6.10
CA CYS A 87 -3.30 -0.35 6.55
C CYS A 87 -3.10 -0.37 8.06
N GLU A 88 -2.05 0.30 8.53
CA GLU A 88 -1.68 0.34 9.95
C GLU A 88 -1.26 1.75 10.33
N ALA A 89 -1.00 1.94 11.62
CA ALA A 89 -0.40 3.19 12.07
C ALA A 89 1.09 3.19 11.72
N SER A 90 1.59 4.34 11.28
CA SER A 90 3.00 4.50 10.97
C SER A 90 3.75 5.07 12.16
N PRO A 91 5.00 4.62 12.40
CA PRO A 91 5.87 5.30 13.38
C PRO A 91 6.11 6.77 13.04
N LEU A 92 5.89 7.17 11.78
CA LEU A 92 6.01 8.57 11.38
C LEU A 92 4.83 9.42 11.82
N GLY A 93 3.77 8.80 12.32
CA GLY A 93 2.60 9.49 12.81
C GLY A 93 1.37 9.35 11.93
N GLY A 94 1.52 8.95 10.69
CA GLY A 94 0.43 8.80 9.75
C GLY A 94 0.05 7.35 9.50
N ALA A 95 -0.16 7.01 8.23
CA ALA A 95 -0.55 5.67 7.82
C ALA A 95 0.61 4.88 7.25
N ARG A 96 0.57 3.57 7.46
CA ARG A 96 1.51 2.65 6.85
C ARG A 96 0.72 1.61 6.08
N PHE A 97 1.02 1.51 4.78
CA PHE A 97 0.43 0.47 3.94
C PHE A 97 1.47 -0.62 3.74
N CYS A 98 1.10 -1.83 4.09
CA CYS A 98 1.97 -3.00 3.97
C CYS A 98 1.39 -3.91 2.90
N PHE A 99 2.10 -4.04 1.78
CA PHE A 99 1.74 -4.92 0.68
C PHE A 99 2.71 -6.09 0.70
N SER A 100 2.21 -7.30 0.93
CA SER A 100 3.08 -8.47 1.02
C SER A 100 2.62 -9.55 0.04
N TRP A 101 3.59 -10.32 -0.44
CA TRP A 101 3.30 -11.38 -1.41
C TRP A 101 4.33 -12.49 -1.28
N PRO A 102 3.95 -13.72 -1.68
CA PRO A 102 4.91 -14.82 -1.68
C PRO A 102 5.88 -14.65 -2.85
N VAL A 103 7.16 -14.90 -2.57
CA VAL A 103 8.19 -14.87 -3.59
C VAL A 103 8.51 -16.30 -3.94
N TYR A 104 8.29 -16.65 -5.19
CA TYR A 104 8.65 -17.97 -5.66
C TYR A 104 10.09 -17.94 -6.10
N HIS A 105 10.94 -18.60 -5.32
CA HIS A 105 12.32 -18.74 -5.68
C HIS A 105 12.46 -19.82 -6.75
N GLN A 106 11.69 -19.67 -7.78
CA GLN A 106 11.98 -20.49 -8.94
C GLN A 106 12.98 -19.74 -9.76
N LEU A 107 14.15 -19.75 -9.25
CA LEU A 107 15.23 -19.43 -10.11
C LEU A 107 15.12 -20.36 -11.28
N PRO A 108 15.24 -19.83 -12.49
CA PRO A 108 15.39 -20.71 -13.63
C PRO A 108 16.49 -21.65 -13.21
N ASP A 109 16.33 -22.86 -13.54
CA ASP A 109 17.07 -23.92 -12.96
C ASP A 109 18.48 -24.00 -13.54
N PHE A 110 19.23 -22.97 -13.32
CA PHE A 110 20.62 -22.95 -13.77
C PHE A 110 21.42 -24.02 -13.09
N THR A 111 21.01 -24.34 -11.88
CA THR A 111 21.82 -25.21 -11.07
C THR A 111 21.59 -26.66 -11.38
N SER A 112 20.52 -26.96 -12.05
CA SER A 112 20.26 -28.34 -12.44
C SER A 112 20.81 -28.65 -13.82
N ALA A 113 21.39 -27.68 -14.43
CA ALA A 113 21.98 -27.91 -15.73
C ALA A 113 23.16 -28.86 -15.62
#